data_30ff726db170a43ad824f3029fa1a4c5
#
_entry.id   30ff726db170a43ad824f3029fa1a4c5
#
_cell.length_a   1.000
_cell.length_b   1.000
_cell.length_c   1.000
_cell.angle_alpha   90.00
_cell.angle_beta   90.00
_cell.angle_gamma   90.00
#
_symmetry.space_group_name_H-M   'P 1'
#
loop_
_entity.id
_entity.type
_entity.pdbx_description
1 polymer ?
#
loop_
_entity_poly.entity_id
_entity_poly.type
_entity_poly.pdbx_seq_one_letter_code
_entity_poly.pdbx_strand_id
1 'polypeptide(L)'
;MNDGHSVVFSMCHGCVAKCGLRLHVDEKADRVLRCTGNPYHPLSNVHWASFETSINDALLATTASGEDDQRTTVCARGAALPEMIASPVRILSPLKRVGKRGEGKWKKISFEQLIEEIAQGGDLFGDGHVDGLRAILSDELIDEANPEYGTKRNQLLSFYLYDGRSDIVDRFIKKSFGTINHYSHGGICGGGFRVGGKIAHNAKGFAHTKPDYENSKFTIYWGTSPANGGNPFQKQAKMVAHARSTNDDFSYAVVDPTLTNAVKFAASDKGRWIGIKPGTDTALAMAMIRWIIENEKYAANYLMQPNLEQAKLAGEIHWCNATHLVITQKGHSDYGKFALVGDEWQVCSQSGKIQSYKINEPAKLYYKGKILLNGKKVEVKSSMQLLKESACKHSLKEYSKICGVSVEDILWLCENFTKNGRQVSTNVHGGMMHTQAAMSTYAIFCLNTLMGTYGYKGGSINASAGTHEFLKGRYDLESFEGAYKPNGLNLSRSGKYYETSSEFKRKVAAVVSYLDAVSKRNAH
;
A
#
# COMPACT_ATOMS: atom_id res chain seq x y z
N MET A 1 32.12 11.30 -29.97
CA MET A 1 31.40 10.17 -29.39
C MET A 1 31.09 9.18 -30.51
N ASN A 2 32.04 8.46 -31.04
CA ASN A 2 31.78 7.58 -32.19
C ASN A 2 32.61 6.30 -32.18
N ASP A 3 32.94 5.75 -31.03
CA ASP A 3 33.69 4.49 -30.93
C ASP A 3 32.82 3.29 -30.51
N GLY A 4 31.56 3.23 -31.01
CA GLY A 4 30.65 2.12 -30.68
C GLY A 4 30.00 2.24 -29.31
N HIS A 5 29.91 3.44 -28.74
CA HIS A 5 29.16 3.72 -27.54
C HIS A 5 27.93 4.57 -27.88
N SER A 6 26.77 4.14 -27.37
CA SER A 6 25.50 4.88 -27.47
C SER A 6 24.83 5.06 -26.13
N VAL A 7 23.91 6.02 -26.07
CA VAL A 7 23.04 6.25 -24.92
C VAL A 7 21.60 6.03 -25.34
N VAL A 8 20.92 5.10 -24.64
CA VAL A 8 19.54 4.75 -24.91
C VAL A 8 18.70 5.09 -23.68
N PHE A 9 17.56 5.76 -23.88
CA PHE A 9 16.61 6.01 -22.81
C PHE A 9 15.73 4.80 -22.56
N SER A 10 15.51 4.49 -21.30
CA SER A 10 14.71 3.35 -20.86
C SER A 10 14.05 3.64 -19.52
N MET A 11 13.39 2.65 -18.95
CA MET A 11 12.73 2.72 -17.66
C MET A 11 13.15 1.56 -16.77
N CYS A 12 13.39 1.85 -15.49
CA CYS A 12 13.76 0.84 -14.51
C CYS A 12 12.55 0.00 -14.10
N HIS A 13 12.66 -1.30 -14.20
CA HIS A 13 11.68 -2.27 -13.70
C HIS A 13 12.09 -2.97 -12.40
N GLY A 14 13.15 -2.50 -11.72
CA GLY A 14 13.60 -3.05 -10.45
C GLY A 14 12.61 -2.86 -9.28
N CYS A 15 11.66 -1.93 -9.39
CA CYS A 15 10.55 -1.74 -8.47
C CYS A 15 9.43 -0.93 -9.12
N VAL A 16 8.31 -0.75 -8.38
CA VAL A 16 7.13 -0.01 -8.86
C VAL A 16 7.34 1.48 -9.08
N ALA A 17 8.50 2.06 -8.71
CA ALA A 17 8.79 3.47 -8.93
C ALA A 17 8.99 3.82 -10.41
N LYS A 18 9.41 2.86 -11.25
CA LYS A 18 9.54 3.04 -12.70
C LYS A 18 10.40 4.25 -13.09
N CYS A 19 11.53 4.46 -12.41
CA CYS A 19 12.42 5.58 -12.69
C CYS A 19 12.96 5.56 -14.11
N GLY A 20 13.02 6.72 -14.76
CA GLY A 20 13.65 6.86 -16.09
C GLY A 20 15.16 6.63 -16.02
N LEU A 21 15.68 5.90 -16.99
CA LEU A 21 17.09 5.53 -17.10
C LEU A 21 17.70 6.06 -18.39
N ARG A 22 19.02 6.27 -18.35
CA ARG A 22 19.94 6.28 -19.49
C ARG A 22 20.78 5.02 -19.39
N LEU A 23 20.76 4.21 -20.43
CA LEU A 23 21.60 3.05 -20.59
C LEU A 23 22.80 3.46 -21.46
N HIS A 24 23.99 3.28 -20.95
CA HIS A 24 25.23 3.45 -21.71
C HIS A 24 25.59 2.10 -22.29
N VAL A 25 25.52 1.99 -23.61
CA VAL A 25 25.66 0.73 -24.35
C VAL A 25 26.97 0.71 -25.12
N ASP A 26 27.71 -0.38 -25.02
CA ASP A 26 28.79 -0.75 -25.92
C ASP A 26 28.19 -1.57 -27.06
N GLU A 27 28.05 -0.95 -28.23
CA GLU A 27 27.45 -1.58 -29.41
C GLU A 27 28.31 -2.70 -30.00
N LYS A 28 29.64 -2.60 -29.84
CA LYS A 28 30.58 -3.62 -30.35
C LYS A 28 30.52 -4.88 -29.48
N ALA A 29 30.41 -4.70 -28.18
CA ALA A 29 30.33 -5.81 -27.23
C ALA A 29 28.90 -6.23 -26.93
N ASP A 30 27.88 -5.59 -27.52
CA ASP A 30 26.44 -5.83 -27.29
C ASP A 30 26.07 -5.91 -25.79
N ARG A 31 26.53 -4.91 -25.02
CA ARG A 31 26.31 -4.91 -23.58
C ARG A 31 26.02 -3.54 -22.99
N VAL A 32 25.24 -3.53 -21.94
CA VAL A 32 25.02 -2.34 -21.11
C VAL A 32 26.19 -2.18 -20.13
N LEU A 33 26.91 -1.05 -20.24
CA LEU A 33 28.06 -0.74 -19.39
C LEU A 33 27.65 -0.19 -18.04
N ARG A 34 26.67 0.72 -18.04
CA ARG A 34 26.13 1.35 -16.81
C ARG A 34 24.73 1.92 -17.03
N CYS A 35 24.03 2.14 -15.93
CA CYS A 35 22.76 2.85 -15.90
C CYS A 35 22.90 4.16 -15.11
N THR A 36 22.37 5.25 -15.65
CA THR A 36 22.30 6.56 -14.99
C THR A 36 20.86 7.10 -15.06
N GLY A 37 20.55 8.19 -14.36
CA GLY A 37 19.20 8.76 -14.37
C GLY A 37 18.89 9.49 -15.67
N ASN A 38 17.62 9.49 -16.05
CA ASN A 38 17.12 10.24 -17.19
C ASN A 38 16.83 11.69 -16.75
N PRO A 39 17.42 12.73 -17.40
CA PRO A 39 17.24 14.12 -17.00
C PRO A 39 15.79 14.62 -17.15
N TYR A 40 15.00 14.03 -18.03
CA TYR A 40 13.58 14.40 -18.22
C TYR A 40 12.61 13.74 -17.23
N HIS A 41 13.10 12.83 -16.38
CA HIS A 41 12.21 12.03 -15.54
C HIS A 41 12.22 12.51 -14.09
N PRO A 42 11.06 12.91 -13.51
CA PRO A 42 10.98 13.51 -12.18
C PRO A 42 11.46 12.59 -11.05
N LEU A 43 11.47 11.29 -11.25
CA LEU A 43 12.00 10.35 -10.25
C LEU A 43 13.51 10.21 -10.30
N SER A 44 14.14 10.63 -11.39
CA SER A 44 15.59 10.56 -11.59
C SER A 44 16.28 11.90 -11.42
N ASN A 45 15.51 12.99 -11.49
CA ASN A 45 16.01 14.35 -11.32
C ASN A 45 15.04 15.18 -10.47
N VAL A 46 15.54 16.00 -9.56
CA VAL A 46 14.72 16.94 -8.76
C VAL A 46 14.25 18.08 -9.67
N HIS A 47 15.14 18.60 -10.49
CA HIS A 47 14.88 19.65 -11.47
C HIS A 47 14.89 19.04 -12.88
N TRP A 48 13.83 18.27 -13.22
CA TRP A 48 13.78 17.60 -14.52
C TRP A 48 13.63 18.59 -15.68
N ALA A 49 14.30 18.26 -16.78
CA ALA A 49 14.24 19.06 -18.00
C ALA A 49 12.83 19.02 -18.62
N SER A 50 12.39 20.15 -19.18
CA SER A 50 11.22 20.20 -20.04
C SER A 50 11.44 19.31 -21.26
N PHE A 51 10.37 18.71 -21.80
CA PHE A 51 10.43 17.95 -23.07
C PHE A 51 10.80 18.82 -24.28
N GLU A 52 10.75 20.13 -24.15
CA GLU A 52 11.20 21.10 -25.15
C GLU A 52 12.71 21.33 -25.11
N THR A 53 13.38 20.97 -24.01
CA THR A 53 14.83 21.07 -23.88
C THR A 53 15.50 20.04 -24.80
N SER A 54 16.52 20.46 -25.56
CA SER A 54 17.25 19.52 -26.42
C SER A 54 17.95 18.43 -25.60
N ILE A 55 18.15 17.25 -26.18
CA ILE A 55 18.83 16.15 -25.51
C ILE A 55 20.26 16.56 -25.08
N ASN A 56 20.96 17.31 -25.92
CA ASN A 56 22.31 17.76 -25.62
C ASN A 56 22.32 18.72 -24.41
N ASP A 57 21.42 19.70 -24.36
CA ASP A 57 21.34 20.64 -23.25
C ASP A 57 20.92 19.95 -21.95
N ALA A 58 19.95 19.04 -22.02
CA ALA A 58 19.54 18.25 -20.86
C ALA A 58 20.65 17.34 -20.33
N LEU A 59 21.52 16.81 -21.21
CA LEU A 59 22.68 16.00 -20.82
C LEU A 59 23.79 16.88 -20.25
N LEU A 60 24.06 18.04 -20.86
CA LEU A 60 25.06 18.98 -20.37
C LEU A 60 24.69 19.49 -18.97
N ALA A 61 23.43 19.84 -18.74
CA ALA A 61 22.96 20.26 -17.42
C ALA A 61 23.19 19.23 -16.31
N THR A 62 23.23 17.94 -16.64
CA THR A 62 23.52 16.88 -15.65
C THR A 62 25.00 16.72 -15.31
N THR A 63 25.88 17.38 -16.04
CA THR A 63 27.35 17.33 -15.84
C THR A 63 27.90 18.62 -15.25
N ALA A 64 27.11 19.70 -15.24
CA ALA A 64 27.52 20.97 -14.69
C ALA A 64 27.71 20.91 -13.17
N SER A 65 28.78 21.47 -12.67
CA SER A 65 29.04 21.73 -11.25
C SER A 65 28.54 23.15 -10.95
N GLY A 66 27.27 23.31 -10.65
CA GLY A 66 26.66 24.58 -10.32
C GLY A 66 25.90 24.51 -9.00
N GLU A 67 25.40 25.66 -8.50
CA GLU A 67 24.57 25.74 -7.30
C GLU A 67 23.27 24.94 -7.43
N ASP A 68 22.75 24.78 -8.66
CA ASP A 68 21.61 23.94 -8.97
C ASP A 68 22.07 22.49 -9.19
N ASP A 69 21.80 21.62 -8.24
CA ASP A 69 22.09 20.18 -8.37
C ASP A 69 21.16 19.54 -9.42
N GLN A 70 21.56 19.63 -10.68
CA GLN A 70 20.86 19.00 -11.79
C GLN A 70 21.31 17.56 -12.08
N ARG A 71 22.15 17.00 -11.21
CA ARG A 71 22.65 15.62 -11.38
C ARG A 71 21.51 14.63 -11.30
N THR A 72 21.47 13.77 -12.30
CA THR A 72 20.52 12.67 -12.33
C THR A 72 21.04 11.48 -11.55
N THR A 73 20.18 10.83 -10.79
CA THR A 73 20.57 9.69 -9.97
C THR A 73 19.64 8.51 -10.18
N VAL A 74 20.19 7.32 -10.00
CA VAL A 74 19.43 6.08 -9.79
C VAL A 74 19.86 5.46 -8.47
N CYS A 75 18.96 4.68 -7.86
CA CYS A 75 19.33 3.93 -6.65
C CYS A 75 20.28 2.77 -7.00
N ALA A 76 20.89 2.17 -5.98
CA ALA A 76 21.78 1.02 -6.15
C ALA A 76 21.15 -0.14 -6.95
N ARG A 77 19.84 -0.37 -6.80
CA ARG A 77 19.12 -1.40 -7.57
C ARG A 77 19.06 -1.08 -9.06
N GLY A 78 18.81 0.18 -9.43
CA GLY A 78 18.83 0.61 -10.83
C GLY A 78 20.24 0.62 -11.42
N ALA A 79 21.24 1.00 -10.63
CA ALA A 79 22.63 0.98 -11.04
C ALA A 79 23.16 -0.45 -11.28
N ALA A 80 22.66 -1.44 -10.55
CA ALA A 80 23.05 -2.86 -10.68
C ALA A 80 22.37 -3.61 -11.84
N LEU A 81 21.56 -2.96 -12.67
CA LEU A 81 20.91 -3.62 -13.82
C LEU A 81 21.89 -4.24 -14.82
N PRO A 82 23.05 -3.62 -15.15
CA PRO A 82 24.03 -4.25 -16.04
C PRO A 82 24.52 -5.60 -15.52
N GLU A 83 24.86 -5.69 -14.22
CA GLU A 83 25.31 -6.95 -13.61
C GLU A 83 24.19 -7.98 -13.56
N MET A 84 22.94 -7.55 -13.33
CA MET A 84 21.79 -8.45 -13.34
C MET A 84 21.54 -9.02 -14.74
N ILE A 85 21.66 -8.22 -15.79
CA ILE A 85 21.50 -8.66 -17.18
C ILE A 85 22.62 -9.62 -17.59
N ALA A 86 23.86 -9.32 -17.20
CA ALA A 86 25.03 -10.12 -17.52
C ALA A 86 25.30 -11.27 -16.53
N SER A 87 24.42 -11.49 -15.55
CA SER A 87 24.63 -12.49 -14.50
C SER A 87 24.79 -13.90 -15.09
N PRO A 88 25.87 -14.63 -14.72
CA PRO A 88 26.12 -15.99 -15.21
C PRO A 88 25.06 -17.00 -14.72
N VAL A 89 24.31 -16.66 -13.68
CA VAL A 89 23.21 -17.50 -13.16
C VAL A 89 21.84 -17.14 -13.75
N ARG A 90 21.78 -16.21 -14.70
CA ARG A 90 20.55 -15.85 -15.39
C ARG A 90 20.06 -17.04 -16.23
N ILE A 91 18.79 -17.40 -16.08
CA ILE A 91 18.14 -18.45 -16.86
C ILE A 91 17.92 -17.92 -18.28
N LEU A 92 18.57 -18.54 -19.26
CA LEU A 92 18.50 -18.17 -20.68
C LEU A 92 17.76 -19.23 -21.55
N SER A 93 17.37 -20.34 -20.96
CA SER A 93 16.64 -21.42 -21.64
C SER A 93 15.62 -22.02 -20.69
N PRO A 94 14.53 -22.62 -21.19
CA PRO A 94 13.60 -23.35 -20.35
C PRO A 94 14.31 -24.46 -19.57
N LEU A 95 13.94 -24.62 -18.31
CA LEU A 95 14.47 -25.64 -17.41
C LEU A 95 13.35 -26.54 -16.93
N LYS A 96 13.54 -27.85 -17.08
CA LYS A 96 12.64 -28.88 -16.55
C LYS A 96 13.25 -29.54 -15.33
N ARG A 97 12.47 -29.71 -14.26
CA ARG A 97 12.89 -30.46 -13.08
C ARG A 97 13.22 -31.91 -13.45
N VAL A 98 14.28 -32.42 -12.89
CA VAL A 98 14.62 -33.86 -12.89
C VAL A 98 14.80 -34.30 -11.44
N GLY A 99 14.34 -35.54 -11.14
CA GLY A 99 14.33 -36.04 -9.75
C GLY A 99 13.17 -35.48 -8.91
N LYS A 100 13.22 -35.73 -7.60
CA LYS A 100 12.16 -35.35 -6.66
C LYS A 100 12.10 -33.84 -6.42
N ARG A 101 10.92 -33.35 -6.00
CA ARG A 101 10.78 -31.95 -5.54
C ARG A 101 11.74 -31.67 -4.39
N GLY A 102 12.43 -30.52 -4.47
CA GLY A 102 13.41 -30.10 -3.47
C GLY A 102 14.85 -30.52 -3.75
N GLU A 103 15.12 -31.45 -4.69
CA GLU A 103 16.50 -31.85 -5.04
C GLU A 103 17.27 -30.77 -5.81
N GLY A 104 16.59 -29.76 -6.36
CA GLY A 104 17.25 -28.67 -7.07
C GLY A 104 17.92 -29.07 -8.39
N LYS A 105 17.54 -30.20 -8.97
CA LYS A 105 18.12 -30.73 -10.22
C LYS A 105 17.26 -30.34 -11.43
N TRP A 106 17.93 -29.83 -12.47
CA TRP A 106 17.28 -29.27 -13.64
C TRP A 106 18.00 -29.71 -14.92
N LYS A 107 17.23 -29.90 -16.00
CA LYS A 107 17.76 -30.05 -17.35
C LYS A 107 17.20 -28.98 -18.27
N LYS A 108 18.00 -28.54 -19.24
CA LYS A 108 17.54 -27.65 -20.32
C LYS A 108 16.62 -28.43 -21.24
N ILE A 109 15.54 -27.81 -21.69
CA ILE A 109 14.63 -28.30 -22.72
C ILE A 109 14.43 -27.21 -23.76
N SER A 110 13.88 -27.58 -24.93
CA SER A 110 13.51 -26.59 -25.95
C SER A 110 12.25 -25.83 -25.54
N PHE A 111 12.03 -24.67 -26.15
CA PHE A 111 10.81 -23.89 -25.91
C PHE A 111 9.57 -24.64 -26.45
N GLU A 112 9.69 -25.34 -27.57
CA GLU A 112 8.65 -26.15 -28.14
C GLU A 112 8.25 -27.28 -27.19
N GLN A 113 9.23 -27.98 -26.61
CA GLN A 113 8.97 -29.02 -25.61
C GLN A 113 8.28 -28.44 -24.37
N LEU A 114 8.72 -27.24 -23.89
CA LEU A 114 8.05 -26.58 -22.76
C LEU A 114 6.57 -26.32 -23.04
N ILE A 115 6.25 -25.76 -24.21
CA ILE A 115 4.88 -25.45 -24.60
C ILE A 115 4.04 -26.72 -24.76
N GLU A 116 4.59 -27.74 -25.40
CA GLU A 116 3.90 -29.01 -25.60
C GLU A 116 3.55 -29.69 -24.27
N GLU A 117 4.52 -29.81 -23.35
CA GLU A 117 4.29 -30.44 -22.05
C GLU A 117 3.31 -29.65 -21.19
N ILE A 118 3.34 -28.30 -21.21
CA ILE A 118 2.36 -27.48 -20.50
C ILE A 118 0.96 -27.62 -21.12
N ALA A 119 0.87 -27.69 -22.45
CA ALA A 119 -0.41 -27.74 -23.12
C ALA A 119 -1.07 -29.14 -23.03
N GLN A 120 -0.31 -30.19 -23.22
CA GLN A 120 -0.84 -31.57 -23.31
C GLN A 120 -0.79 -32.33 -21.98
N GLY A 121 0.18 -32.00 -21.11
CA GLY A 121 0.44 -32.79 -19.91
C GLY A 121 1.16 -34.11 -20.22
N GLY A 122 0.98 -35.10 -19.37
CA GLY A 122 1.56 -36.42 -19.50
C GLY A 122 2.25 -36.93 -18.24
N ASP A 123 2.97 -38.05 -18.32
CA ASP A 123 3.87 -38.51 -17.26
C ASP A 123 5.21 -37.78 -17.37
N LEU A 124 5.26 -36.59 -16.84
CA LEU A 124 6.35 -35.62 -17.04
C LEU A 124 7.49 -35.78 -16.06
N PHE A 125 7.24 -36.34 -14.87
CA PHE A 125 8.16 -36.29 -13.74
C PHE A 125 8.37 -37.62 -13.03
N GLY A 126 7.71 -38.72 -13.52
CA GLY A 126 7.71 -40.01 -12.87
C GLY A 126 6.87 -40.07 -11.56
N ASP A 127 6.07 -39.07 -11.34
CA ASP A 127 5.17 -38.95 -10.15
C ASP A 127 3.70 -39.20 -10.53
N GLY A 128 3.44 -39.81 -11.73
CA GLY A 128 2.13 -40.03 -12.31
C GLY A 128 1.75 -38.99 -13.38
N HIS A 129 0.53 -39.13 -13.92
CA HIS A 129 0.01 -38.24 -14.96
C HIS A 129 -0.27 -36.84 -14.45
N VAL A 130 0.12 -35.83 -15.21
CA VAL A 130 -0.18 -34.40 -14.98
C VAL A 130 -1.03 -33.90 -16.13
N ASP A 131 -2.23 -33.39 -15.82
CA ASP A 131 -3.10 -32.79 -16.82
C ASP A 131 -2.47 -31.53 -17.41
N GLY A 132 -2.48 -31.42 -18.73
CA GLY A 132 -2.10 -30.19 -19.42
C GLY A 132 -3.22 -29.15 -19.42
N LEU A 133 -2.87 -27.92 -19.82
CA LEU A 133 -3.84 -26.82 -19.85
C LEU A 133 -5.04 -27.12 -20.76
N ARG A 134 -4.88 -27.94 -21.82
CA ARG A 134 -5.97 -28.34 -22.73
C ARG A 134 -7.03 -29.20 -22.03
N ALA A 135 -6.62 -30.07 -21.12
CA ALA A 135 -7.54 -30.95 -20.39
C ALA A 135 -8.44 -30.18 -19.42
N ILE A 136 -7.92 -29.06 -18.84
CA ILE A 136 -8.67 -28.23 -17.91
C ILE A 136 -9.30 -26.99 -18.57
N LEU A 137 -9.13 -26.79 -19.87
CA LEU A 137 -9.79 -25.73 -20.64
C LEU A 137 -11.24 -26.20 -20.98
N SER A 138 -12.09 -26.25 -19.97
CA SER A 138 -13.46 -26.77 -20.07
C SER A 138 -14.40 -25.95 -19.21
N ASP A 139 -15.64 -25.79 -19.70
CA ASP A 139 -16.73 -25.11 -19.00
C ASP A 139 -17.52 -26.06 -18.07
N GLU A 140 -17.13 -27.33 -17.99
CA GLU A 140 -17.65 -28.24 -16.99
C GLU A 140 -17.29 -27.80 -15.58
N LEU A 141 -18.20 -28.02 -14.64
CA LEU A 141 -17.96 -27.70 -13.24
C LEU A 141 -16.82 -28.55 -12.65
N ILE A 142 -16.04 -27.92 -11.76
CA ILE A 142 -15.03 -28.66 -10.95
C ILE A 142 -15.74 -29.69 -10.06
N ASP A 143 -16.87 -29.29 -9.48
CA ASP A 143 -17.66 -30.09 -8.56
C ASP A 143 -19.15 -29.72 -8.73
N GLU A 144 -19.97 -30.68 -9.18
CA GLU A 144 -21.39 -30.45 -9.37
C GLU A 144 -22.16 -30.20 -8.05
N ALA A 145 -21.65 -30.75 -6.95
CA ALA A 145 -22.24 -30.51 -5.61
C ALA A 145 -21.93 -29.10 -5.08
N ASN A 146 -20.91 -28.43 -5.59
CA ASN A 146 -20.47 -27.11 -5.19
C ASN A 146 -20.23 -26.22 -6.42
N PRO A 147 -21.29 -25.81 -7.13
CA PRO A 147 -21.16 -25.08 -8.40
C PRO A 147 -20.51 -23.70 -8.24
N GLU A 148 -20.45 -23.16 -7.03
CA GLU A 148 -19.76 -21.91 -6.71
C GLU A 148 -18.23 -22.00 -6.91
N TYR A 149 -17.64 -23.19 -7.02
CA TYR A 149 -16.21 -23.34 -7.36
C TYR A 149 -15.94 -22.98 -8.82
N GLY A 150 -16.97 -22.97 -9.65
CA GLY A 150 -16.87 -22.65 -11.05
C GLY A 150 -16.36 -23.80 -11.91
N THR A 151 -15.84 -23.46 -13.08
CA THR A 151 -15.46 -24.43 -14.12
C THR A 151 -14.05 -24.98 -13.92
N LYS A 152 -13.72 -26.07 -14.62
CA LYS A 152 -12.39 -26.71 -14.66
C LYS A 152 -11.26 -25.71 -14.99
N ARG A 153 -11.56 -24.63 -15.72
CA ARG A 153 -10.61 -23.52 -15.97
C ARG A 153 -10.02 -22.97 -14.68
N ASN A 154 -10.77 -22.99 -13.57
CA ASN A 154 -10.31 -22.52 -12.27
C ASN A 154 -9.29 -23.44 -11.58
N GLN A 155 -8.95 -24.59 -12.16
CA GLN A 155 -7.83 -25.42 -11.73
C GLN A 155 -6.47 -24.82 -12.11
N LEU A 156 -6.43 -23.90 -13.09
CA LEU A 156 -5.24 -23.10 -13.35
C LEU A 156 -5.10 -22.00 -12.29
N LEU A 157 -4.04 -22.09 -11.50
CA LEU A 157 -3.61 -21.03 -10.58
C LEU A 157 -2.45 -20.25 -11.20
N SER A 158 -2.62 -18.97 -11.39
CA SER A 158 -1.57 -18.06 -11.86
C SER A 158 -1.10 -17.13 -10.74
N PHE A 159 0.20 -17.08 -10.55
CA PHE A 159 0.87 -16.10 -9.69
C PHE A 159 1.77 -15.21 -10.54
N TYR A 160 1.68 -13.90 -10.35
CA TYR A 160 2.52 -12.95 -11.07
C TYR A 160 3.09 -11.88 -10.14
N LEU A 161 4.23 -11.32 -10.52
CA LEU A 161 4.78 -10.12 -9.93
C LEU A 161 4.37 -8.90 -10.76
N TYR A 162 4.19 -7.79 -10.07
CA TYR A 162 3.78 -6.53 -10.68
C TYR A 162 4.95 -5.88 -11.42
N ASP A 163 4.99 -6.00 -12.75
CA ASP A 163 6.03 -5.40 -13.58
C ASP A 163 5.56 -4.22 -14.46
N GLY A 164 4.26 -3.96 -14.49
CA GLY A 164 3.63 -2.93 -15.31
C GLY A 164 3.13 -3.42 -16.66
N ARG A 165 3.30 -4.69 -17.01
CA ARG A 165 2.82 -5.34 -18.23
C ARG A 165 1.85 -6.48 -17.94
N SER A 166 1.13 -6.36 -16.83
CA SER A 166 0.14 -7.35 -16.40
C SER A 166 -0.98 -7.57 -17.42
N ASP A 167 -1.27 -6.56 -18.25
CA ASP A 167 -2.36 -6.65 -19.26
C ASP A 167 -2.13 -7.78 -20.25
N ILE A 168 -0.88 -8.09 -20.63
CA ILE A 168 -0.54 -9.23 -21.50
C ILE A 168 -0.88 -10.55 -20.80
N VAL A 169 -0.50 -10.67 -19.52
CA VAL A 169 -0.77 -11.85 -18.71
C VAL A 169 -2.26 -11.95 -18.42
N ASP A 170 -2.90 -10.85 -18.06
CA ASP A 170 -4.34 -10.77 -17.77
C ASP A 170 -5.18 -11.16 -19.01
N ARG A 171 -4.76 -10.74 -20.21
CA ARG A 171 -5.40 -11.15 -21.46
C ARG A 171 -5.41 -12.68 -21.58
N PHE A 172 -4.27 -13.34 -21.40
CA PHE A 172 -4.19 -14.79 -21.51
C PHE A 172 -4.96 -15.47 -20.37
N ILE A 173 -4.61 -15.17 -19.12
CA ILE A 173 -5.10 -15.89 -17.94
C ILE A 173 -6.60 -15.69 -17.72
N LYS A 174 -7.05 -14.43 -17.72
CA LYS A 174 -8.44 -14.08 -17.37
C LYS A 174 -9.38 -14.11 -18.56
N LYS A 175 -8.90 -13.64 -19.73
CA LYS A 175 -9.78 -13.36 -20.88
C LYS A 175 -9.77 -14.46 -21.93
N SER A 176 -8.63 -15.12 -22.16
CA SER A 176 -8.53 -16.23 -23.12
C SER A 176 -8.70 -17.58 -22.42
N PHE A 177 -7.90 -17.89 -21.42
CA PHE A 177 -8.04 -19.13 -20.65
C PHE A 177 -9.26 -19.10 -19.74
N GLY A 178 -9.48 -18.01 -19.01
CA GLY A 178 -10.70 -17.76 -18.26
C GLY A 178 -10.69 -18.26 -16.82
N THR A 179 -9.53 -18.39 -16.16
CA THR A 179 -9.50 -18.68 -14.73
C THR A 179 -9.74 -17.44 -13.88
N ILE A 180 -10.49 -17.62 -12.77
CA ILE A 180 -10.63 -16.60 -11.72
C ILE A 180 -9.41 -16.58 -10.78
N ASN A 181 -8.60 -17.65 -10.75
CA ASN A 181 -7.50 -17.87 -9.83
C ASN A 181 -6.20 -17.20 -10.34
N HIS A 182 -6.20 -15.88 -10.34
CA HIS A 182 -5.08 -15.06 -10.75
C HIS A 182 -4.70 -14.08 -9.65
N TYR A 183 -3.56 -14.30 -9.03
CA TYR A 183 -3.14 -13.61 -7.81
C TYR A 183 -1.76 -12.98 -7.95
N SER A 184 -1.54 -11.95 -7.13
CA SER A 184 -0.22 -11.35 -6.93
C SER A 184 0.09 -11.30 -5.43
N HIS A 185 1.35 -11.01 -5.10
CA HIS A 185 1.78 -10.79 -3.72
C HIS A 185 1.12 -9.58 -3.04
N GLY A 186 0.39 -8.75 -3.80
CA GLY A 186 -0.21 -7.50 -3.31
C GLY A 186 -1.15 -7.65 -2.10
N GLY A 187 -1.77 -8.81 -1.93
CA GLY A 187 -2.57 -9.16 -0.74
C GLY A 187 -1.73 -9.23 0.53
N ILE A 188 -0.54 -9.83 0.44
CA ILE A 188 0.41 -9.97 1.57
C ILE A 188 1.18 -8.68 1.76
N CYS A 189 1.71 -8.09 0.69
CA CYS A 189 2.57 -6.90 0.73
C CYS A 189 1.87 -5.65 1.29
N GLY A 190 0.64 -5.41 0.93
CA GLY A 190 -0.06 -4.19 1.30
C GLY A 190 -1.54 -4.37 1.61
N GLY A 191 -2.01 -5.60 1.85
CA GLY A 191 -3.41 -5.88 2.15
C GLY A 191 -3.88 -5.15 3.39
N GLY A 192 -3.21 -5.38 4.52
CA GLY A 192 -3.53 -4.75 5.79
C GLY A 192 -3.43 -3.22 5.74
N PHE A 193 -2.34 -2.72 5.18
CA PHE A 193 -2.15 -1.28 4.97
C PHE A 193 -3.29 -0.64 4.15
N ARG A 194 -3.67 -1.25 3.03
CA ARG A 194 -4.76 -0.72 2.18
C ARG A 194 -6.13 -0.83 2.83
N VAL A 195 -6.39 -1.91 3.57
CA VAL A 195 -7.65 -2.07 4.31
C VAL A 195 -7.74 -1.02 5.41
N GLY A 196 -6.70 -0.83 6.21
CA GLY A 196 -6.66 0.24 7.23
C GLY A 196 -6.81 1.63 6.61
N GLY A 197 -6.17 1.88 5.47
CA GLY A 197 -6.34 3.12 4.71
C GLY A 197 -7.78 3.32 4.22
N LYS A 198 -8.45 2.27 3.76
CA LYS A 198 -9.86 2.33 3.36
C LYS A 198 -10.78 2.63 4.53
N ILE A 199 -10.52 2.07 5.71
CA ILE A 199 -11.26 2.39 6.94
C ILE A 199 -11.10 3.86 7.27
N ALA A 200 -9.86 4.37 7.24
CA ALA A 200 -9.55 5.74 7.62
C ALA A 200 -10.10 6.79 6.62
N HIS A 201 -10.21 6.46 5.33
CA HIS A 201 -10.46 7.42 4.25
C HIS A 201 -11.69 7.10 3.39
N ASN A 202 -12.67 6.39 3.91
CA ASN A 202 -13.92 6.07 3.21
C ASN A 202 -13.71 5.47 1.80
N ALA A 203 -12.81 4.52 1.69
CA ALA A 203 -12.56 3.65 0.54
C ALA A 203 -12.03 4.30 -0.77
N LYS A 204 -12.14 5.61 -0.97
CA LYS A 204 -11.83 6.24 -2.28
C LYS A 204 -10.57 7.08 -2.32
N GLY A 205 -10.21 7.74 -1.20
CA GLY A 205 -9.05 8.60 -1.13
C GLY A 205 -7.86 7.92 -0.44
N PHE A 206 -6.68 8.48 -0.58
CA PHE A 206 -5.48 8.18 0.23
C PHE A 206 -5.19 6.68 0.50
N ALA A 207 -5.59 5.80 -0.43
CA ALA A 207 -5.36 4.35 -0.30
C ALA A 207 -3.86 3.98 -0.22
N HIS A 208 -3.00 4.87 -0.68
CA HIS A 208 -1.55 4.80 -0.60
C HIS A 208 -0.97 6.04 0.08
N THR A 209 -1.43 6.32 1.29
CA THR A 209 -0.94 7.45 2.10
C THR A 209 0.56 7.36 2.29
N LYS A 210 1.25 8.45 1.98
CA LYS A 210 2.69 8.64 2.14
C LYS A 210 2.97 10.03 2.71
N PRO A 211 4.10 10.23 3.38
CA PRO A 211 4.59 11.57 3.68
C PRO A 211 4.88 12.36 2.41
N ASP A 212 4.65 13.65 2.45
CA ASP A 212 5.28 14.59 1.54
C ASP A 212 6.75 14.75 1.96
N TYR A 213 7.59 13.83 1.48
CA TYR A 213 8.95 13.67 1.95
C TYR A 213 9.83 14.93 1.87
N GLU A 214 9.57 15.79 0.89
CA GLU A 214 10.39 16.98 0.61
C GLU A 214 10.01 18.17 1.52
N ASN A 215 8.74 18.26 1.91
CA ASN A 215 8.22 19.42 2.63
C ASN A 215 7.82 19.10 4.08
N SER A 216 7.86 17.83 4.48
CA SER A 216 7.54 17.42 5.85
C SER A 216 8.61 17.91 6.82
N LYS A 217 8.21 18.33 8.02
CA LYS A 217 9.13 18.68 9.11
C LYS A 217 9.36 17.51 10.06
N PHE A 218 8.39 16.61 10.19
CA PHE A 218 8.57 15.39 10.97
C PHE A 218 7.82 14.21 10.36
N THR A 219 8.50 13.08 10.22
CA THR A 219 7.91 11.85 9.68
C THR A 219 8.21 10.66 10.58
N ILE A 220 7.19 9.84 10.85
CA ILE A 220 7.37 8.55 11.53
C ILE A 220 7.29 7.42 10.51
N TYR A 221 8.35 6.63 10.41
CA TYR A 221 8.41 5.40 9.62
C TYR A 221 8.12 4.19 10.53
N TRP A 222 7.00 3.51 10.31
CA TRP A 222 6.55 2.36 11.10
C TRP A 222 6.85 1.06 10.37
N GLY A 223 7.85 0.32 10.85
CA GLY A 223 8.27 -0.95 10.25
C GLY A 223 8.67 -0.82 8.79
N THR A 224 9.15 0.35 8.39
CA THR A 224 9.62 0.62 7.04
C THR A 224 10.92 1.39 7.06
N SER A 225 11.90 0.89 6.32
CA SER A 225 13.21 1.53 6.19
C SER A 225 13.23 2.36 4.91
N PRO A 226 13.28 3.70 5.00
CA PRO A 226 13.23 4.56 3.82
C PRO A 226 14.39 4.34 2.83
N ALA A 227 15.49 3.73 3.27
CA ALA A 227 16.63 3.42 2.41
C ALA A 227 16.55 2.03 1.76
N ASN A 228 15.84 1.07 2.37
CA ASN A 228 15.88 -0.34 1.98
C ASN A 228 14.52 -0.90 1.54
N GLY A 229 13.42 -0.35 2.03
CA GLY A 229 12.08 -0.89 1.83
C GLY A 229 11.00 0.16 1.67
N GLY A 230 9.77 -0.30 1.71
CA GLY A 230 8.61 0.55 1.46
C GLY A 230 8.33 0.77 -0.03
N ASN A 231 7.24 1.43 -0.34
CA ASN A 231 6.85 1.75 -1.71
C ASN A 231 6.55 3.26 -1.80
N PRO A 232 7.21 4.01 -2.69
CA PRO A 232 8.17 3.62 -3.73
C PRO A 232 9.61 3.53 -3.18
N PHE A 233 10.03 2.36 -2.88
CA PHE A 233 11.32 1.93 -2.34
C PHE A 233 12.42 3.00 -2.21
N GLN A 234 13.37 2.96 -3.14
CA GLN A 234 14.59 3.77 -3.10
C GLN A 234 14.36 5.26 -3.40
N LYS A 235 13.25 5.61 -4.07
CA LYS A 235 12.91 7.01 -4.28
C LYS A 235 12.73 7.74 -2.96
N GLN A 236 12.04 7.13 -1.99
CA GLN A 236 11.87 7.78 -0.68
C GLN A 236 13.21 8.02 0.02
N ALA A 237 14.21 7.14 -0.17
CA ALA A 237 15.55 7.37 0.37
C ALA A 237 16.19 8.64 -0.20
N LYS A 238 16.08 8.86 -1.52
CA LYS A 238 16.56 10.07 -2.18
C LYS A 238 15.86 11.32 -1.63
N MET A 239 14.52 11.28 -1.53
CA MET A 239 13.74 12.42 -1.05
C MET A 239 14.04 12.73 0.43
N VAL A 240 14.18 11.71 1.27
CA VAL A 240 14.57 11.88 2.67
C VAL A 240 15.98 12.46 2.79
N ALA A 241 16.92 11.97 1.98
CA ALA A 241 18.28 12.51 1.95
C ALA A 241 18.31 13.97 1.50
N HIS A 242 17.51 14.33 0.49
CA HIS A 242 17.36 15.70 0.03
C HIS A 242 16.74 16.58 1.13
N ALA A 243 15.63 16.19 1.73
CA ALA A 243 15.01 16.94 2.83
C ALA A 243 15.98 17.18 3.99
N ARG A 244 16.81 16.18 4.32
CA ARG A 244 17.83 16.32 5.38
C ARG A 244 18.92 17.33 5.05
N SER A 245 19.27 17.48 3.78
CA SER A 245 20.34 18.39 3.33
C SER A 245 19.84 19.81 3.07
N THR A 246 18.54 19.99 2.80
CA THR A 246 17.98 21.28 2.39
C THR A 246 16.99 21.88 3.38
N ASN A 247 16.52 21.09 4.36
CA ASN A 247 15.53 21.53 5.35
C ASN A 247 16.07 21.28 6.76
N ASP A 248 16.51 22.36 7.42
CA ASP A 248 17.09 22.28 8.77
C ASP A 248 16.06 21.82 9.82
N ASP A 249 14.79 22.12 9.61
CA ASP A 249 13.70 21.71 10.51
C ASP A 249 13.29 20.23 10.33
N PHE A 250 13.78 19.55 9.28
CA PHE A 250 13.38 18.17 9.02
C PHE A 250 14.01 17.20 10.01
N SER A 251 13.16 16.38 10.62
CA SER A 251 13.58 15.25 11.45
C SER A 251 12.64 14.07 11.28
N TYR A 252 13.04 12.88 11.72
CA TYR A 252 12.20 11.70 11.61
C TYR A 252 12.47 10.63 12.67
N ALA A 253 11.50 9.76 12.88
CA ALA A 253 11.63 8.55 13.68
C ALA A 253 11.49 7.30 12.82
N VAL A 254 12.22 6.26 13.14
CA VAL A 254 12.03 4.90 12.60
C VAL A 254 11.60 4.00 13.75
N VAL A 255 10.33 3.62 13.76
CA VAL A 255 9.75 2.68 14.72
C VAL A 255 9.87 1.29 14.12
N ASP A 256 10.82 0.50 14.60
CA ASP A 256 11.13 -0.81 14.03
C ASP A 256 11.76 -1.71 15.12
N PRO A 257 11.42 -3.01 15.14
CA PRO A 257 12.09 -3.95 16.05
C PRO A 257 13.60 -4.05 15.83
N THR A 258 14.05 -3.72 14.61
CA THR A 258 15.44 -3.82 14.18
C THR A 258 16.03 -2.44 13.91
N LEU A 259 17.25 -2.19 14.36
CA LEU A 259 18.00 -0.99 13.99
C LEU A 259 18.30 -1.01 12.48
N THR A 260 17.62 -0.17 11.72
CA THR A 260 17.75 -0.11 10.28
C THR A 260 18.85 0.85 9.82
N ASN A 261 19.37 0.66 8.60
CA ASN A 261 20.33 1.57 7.98
C ASN A 261 19.78 2.99 7.80
N ALA A 262 18.44 3.14 7.73
CA ALA A 262 17.80 4.44 7.60
C ALA A 262 18.17 5.39 8.74
N VAL A 263 18.35 4.89 9.95
CA VAL A 263 18.79 5.70 11.09
C VAL A 263 20.30 5.92 11.06
N LYS A 264 21.07 4.90 10.70
CA LYS A 264 22.54 4.97 10.65
C LYS A 264 23.04 6.02 9.65
N PHE A 265 22.38 6.16 8.51
CA PHE A 265 22.73 7.15 7.49
C PHE A 265 22.08 8.52 7.75
N ALA A 266 21.22 8.63 8.75
CA ALA A 266 20.77 9.93 9.23
C ALA A 266 21.94 10.60 9.94
N ALA A 267 22.31 11.78 9.54
CA ALA A 267 23.21 12.61 10.35
C ALA A 267 22.60 12.74 11.75
N SER A 268 23.37 12.46 12.72
CA SER A 268 23.21 12.18 14.13
C SER A 268 22.00 12.73 14.91
N ASP A 269 21.44 13.85 14.52
CA ASP A 269 20.40 14.59 15.27
C ASP A 269 19.02 14.62 14.63
N LYS A 270 18.92 14.27 13.33
CA LYS A 270 17.67 14.35 12.54
C LYS A 270 16.89 13.05 12.51
N GLY A 271 17.48 11.92 12.84
CA GLY A 271 16.84 10.59 12.82
C GLY A 271 16.97 9.85 14.13
N ARG A 272 15.86 9.35 14.68
CA ARG A 272 15.84 8.54 15.89
C ARG A 272 15.23 7.16 15.64
N TRP A 273 15.90 6.11 16.10
CA TRP A 273 15.34 4.76 16.14
C TRP A 273 14.59 4.54 17.45
N ILE A 274 13.38 4.00 17.32
CA ILE A 274 12.52 3.61 18.43
C ILE A 274 12.29 2.11 18.32
N GLY A 275 12.94 1.35 19.22
CA GLY A 275 12.79 -0.10 19.28
C GLY A 275 11.41 -0.48 19.82
N ILE A 276 10.65 -1.27 19.05
CA ILE A 276 9.29 -1.69 19.41
C ILE A 276 9.18 -3.22 19.43
N LYS A 277 8.37 -3.78 20.32
CA LYS A 277 8.01 -5.21 20.25
C LYS A 277 7.18 -5.48 19.00
N PRO A 278 7.50 -6.51 18.20
CA PRO A 278 6.74 -6.87 17.01
C PRO A 278 5.24 -7.02 17.28
N GLY A 279 4.40 -6.45 16.38
CA GLY A 279 2.94 -6.56 16.45
C GLY A 279 2.26 -5.69 17.51
N THR A 280 2.97 -4.76 18.14
CA THR A 280 2.42 -3.87 19.18
C THR A 280 2.26 -2.41 18.72
N ASP A 281 2.31 -2.16 17.44
CA ASP A 281 2.20 -0.84 16.81
C ASP A 281 0.95 -0.07 17.24
N THR A 282 -0.19 -0.78 17.36
CA THR A 282 -1.44 -0.20 17.86
C THR A 282 -1.30 0.38 19.25
N ALA A 283 -0.56 -0.28 20.15
CA ALA A 283 -0.37 0.20 21.52
C ALA A 283 0.41 1.52 21.53
N LEU A 284 1.48 1.63 20.74
CA LEU A 284 2.22 2.88 20.60
C LEU A 284 1.37 3.98 19.97
N ALA A 285 0.62 3.68 18.91
CA ALA A 285 -0.29 4.65 18.29
C ALA A 285 -1.35 5.16 19.27
N MET A 286 -1.94 4.27 20.07
CA MET A 286 -2.95 4.63 21.07
C MET A 286 -2.35 5.43 22.24
N ALA A 287 -1.11 5.16 22.63
CA ALA A 287 -0.38 5.99 23.60
C ALA A 287 -0.20 7.43 23.10
N MET A 288 0.22 7.59 21.84
CA MET A 288 0.35 8.91 21.21
C MET A 288 -1.01 9.60 21.07
N ILE A 289 -2.05 8.91 20.62
CA ILE A 289 -3.42 9.43 20.51
C ILE A 289 -3.90 9.94 21.89
N ARG A 290 -3.69 9.13 22.94
CA ARG A 290 -4.04 9.53 24.30
C ARG A 290 -3.36 10.85 24.69
N TRP A 291 -2.03 10.93 24.54
CA TRP A 291 -1.27 12.12 24.90
C TRP A 291 -1.71 13.35 24.11
N ILE A 292 -1.91 13.21 22.79
CA ILE A 292 -2.36 14.28 21.89
C ILE A 292 -3.73 14.82 22.35
N ILE A 293 -4.66 13.94 22.70
CA ILE A 293 -6.01 14.30 23.16
C ILE A 293 -5.98 14.96 24.53
N GLU A 294 -5.24 14.38 25.50
CA GLU A 294 -5.16 14.91 26.88
C GLU A 294 -4.46 16.27 26.94
N ASN A 295 -3.53 16.56 26.03
CA ASN A 295 -2.82 17.84 25.95
C ASN A 295 -3.41 18.79 24.89
N GLU A 296 -4.55 18.43 24.27
CA GLU A 296 -5.26 19.24 23.25
C GLU A 296 -4.36 19.65 22.06
N LYS A 297 -3.40 18.80 21.70
CA LYS A 297 -2.42 19.04 20.62
C LYS A 297 -2.91 18.51 19.26
N TYR A 298 -4.18 18.70 18.93
CA TYR A 298 -4.79 18.29 17.68
C TYR A 298 -5.33 19.49 16.89
N ALA A 299 -5.60 19.32 15.61
CA ALA A 299 -6.14 20.35 14.71
C ALA A 299 -7.66 20.56 14.97
N ALA A 300 -8.00 21.27 16.06
CA ALA A 300 -9.39 21.43 16.51
C ALA A 300 -10.30 22.02 15.42
N ASN A 301 -9.84 23.06 14.70
CA ASN A 301 -10.60 23.68 13.62
C ASN A 301 -11.02 22.65 12.57
N TYR A 302 -10.09 21.80 12.11
CA TYR A 302 -10.37 20.73 11.15
C TYR A 302 -11.34 19.67 11.70
N LEU A 303 -11.12 19.20 12.93
CA LEU A 303 -11.90 18.09 13.51
C LEU A 303 -13.35 18.48 13.83
N MET A 304 -13.61 19.74 14.10
CA MET A 304 -14.95 20.24 14.46
C MET A 304 -15.88 20.40 13.26
N GLN A 305 -15.38 20.28 12.03
CA GLN A 305 -16.19 20.49 10.84
C GLN A 305 -17.02 19.24 10.50
N PRO A 306 -18.37 19.30 10.57
CA PRO A 306 -19.22 18.12 10.42
C PRO A 306 -19.42 17.68 8.97
N ASN A 307 -19.10 18.53 7.99
CA ASN A 307 -19.28 18.27 6.57
C ASN A 307 -18.28 19.08 5.72
N LEU A 308 -18.23 18.78 4.42
CA LEU A 308 -17.28 19.41 3.50
C LEU A 308 -17.57 20.91 3.27
N GLU A 309 -18.84 21.31 3.23
CA GLU A 309 -19.22 22.72 2.99
C GLU A 309 -18.76 23.59 4.16
N GLN A 310 -19.08 23.16 5.37
CA GLN A 310 -18.61 23.84 6.58
C GLN A 310 -17.07 23.81 6.70
N ALA A 311 -16.42 22.71 6.32
CA ALA A 311 -14.96 22.62 6.29
C ALA A 311 -14.34 23.69 5.36
N LYS A 312 -14.90 23.85 4.15
CA LYS A 312 -14.46 24.89 3.21
C LYS A 312 -14.65 26.31 3.76
N LEU A 313 -15.76 26.58 4.44
CA LEU A 313 -15.98 27.86 5.13
C LEU A 313 -14.95 28.13 6.22
N ALA A 314 -14.49 27.08 6.88
CA ALA A 314 -13.44 27.14 7.90
C ALA A 314 -12.00 27.15 7.32
N GLY A 315 -11.84 27.20 5.99
CA GLY A 315 -10.54 27.20 5.31
C GLY A 315 -9.90 25.81 5.20
N GLU A 316 -10.69 24.73 5.37
CA GLU A 316 -10.22 23.36 5.30
C GLU A 316 -10.49 22.77 3.92
N ILE A 317 -9.62 21.89 3.44
CA ILE A 317 -9.79 21.18 2.15
C ILE A 317 -10.47 19.82 2.30
N HIS A 318 -10.53 19.29 3.51
CA HIS A 318 -11.15 18.03 3.88
C HIS A 318 -11.96 18.18 5.16
N TRP A 319 -12.76 17.18 5.45
CA TRP A 319 -13.48 17.02 6.70
C TRP A 319 -13.35 15.60 7.23
N CYS A 320 -13.74 15.37 8.47
CA CYS A 320 -13.77 14.04 9.06
C CYS A 320 -15.03 13.84 9.92
N ASN A 321 -15.27 12.62 10.32
CA ASN A 321 -16.44 12.24 11.12
C ASN A 321 -16.21 12.33 12.65
N ALA A 322 -15.22 13.09 13.11
CA ALA A 322 -14.89 13.20 14.54
C ALA A 322 -16.08 13.63 15.42
N THR A 323 -16.96 14.48 14.89
CA THR A 323 -18.16 15.00 15.57
C THR A 323 -19.40 14.14 15.44
N HIS A 324 -19.41 13.15 14.53
CA HIS A 324 -20.58 12.33 14.24
C HIS A 324 -20.92 11.42 15.41
N LEU A 325 -22.21 11.28 15.69
CA LEU A 325 -22.71 10.50 16.80
C LEU A 325 -22.82 9.02 16.44
N VAL A 326 -22.36 8.16 17.32
CA VAL A 326 -22.37 6.71 17.20
C VAL A 326 -23.27 6.13 18.28
N ILE A 327 -24.11 5.17 17.94
CA ILE A 327 -25.00 4.47 18.87
C ILE A 327 -24.18 3.59 19.81
N THR A 328 -24.26 3.86 21.11
CA THR A 328 -23.51 3.14 22.14
C THR A 328 -24.38 2.35 23.12
N GLN A 329 -25.69 2.38 22.92
CA GLN A 329 -26.64 1.61 23.71
C GLN A 329 -26.49 0.12 23.43
N LYS A 330 -26.08 -0.65 24.44
CA LYS A 330 -25.97 -2.12 24.34
C LYS A 330 -27.34 -2.73 24.03
N GLY A 331 -27.38 -3.71 23.14
CA GLY A 331 -28.60 -4.39 22.69
C GLY A 331 -29.37 -3.65 21.59
N HIS A 332 -28.97 -2.45 21.18
CA HIS A 332 -29.56 -1.79 20.03
C HIS A 332 -29.13 -2.49 18.74
N SER A 333 -30.03 -2.67 17.76
CA SER A 333 -29.73 -3.33 16.47
C SER A 333 -28.59 -2.66 15.70
N ASP A 334 -28.45 -1.35 15.86
CA ASP A 334 -27.43 -0.53 15.20
C ASP A 334 -26.30 -0.11 16.15
N TYR A 335 -26.06 -0.89 17.21
CA TYR A 335 -24.92 -0.66 18.10
C TYR A 335 -23.61 -0.56 17.32
N GLY A 336 -22.84 0.50 17.58
CA GLY A 336 -21.56 0.78 16.92
C GLY A 336 -21.68 1.43 15.54
N LYS A 337 -22.89 1.69 15.04
CA LYS A 337 -23.12 2.44 13.80
C LYS A 337 -23.36 3.92 14.09
N PHE A 338 -23.15 4.76 13.07
CA PHE A 338 -23.53 6.16 13.16
C PHE A 338 -25.05 6.31 13.33
N ALA A 339 -25.46 7.25 14.18
CA ALA A 339 -26.85 7.58 14.40
C ALA A 339 -27.43 8.29 13.16
N LEU A 340 -28.47 7.71 12.58
CA LEU A 340 -29.17 8.23 11.41
C LEU A 340 -30.60 8.65 11.78
N VAL A 341 -31.02 9.81 11.28
CA VAL A 341 -32.42 10.21 11.23
C VAL A 341 -32.79 10.40 9.76
N GLY A 342 -33.67 9.54 9.23
CA GLY A 342 -33.74 9.35 7.79
C GLY A 342 -32.38 8.86 7.25
N ASP A 343 -31.86 9.52 6.24
CA ASP A 343 -30.55 9.21 5.63
C ASP A 343 -29.42 10.16 6.10
N GLU A 344 -29.64 10.93 7.18
CA GLU A 344 -28.69 11.94 7.63
C GLU A 344 -28.06 11.58 8.98
N TRP A 345 -26.72 11.61 8.99
CA TRP A 345 -25.94 11.45 10.21
C TRP A 345 -26.22 12.58 11.18
N GLN A 346 -26.14 12.28 12.48
CA GLN A 346 -26.43 13.24 13.53
C GLN A 346 -25.14 13.74 14.20
N VAL A 347 -25.14 15.01 14.54
CA VAL A 347 -24.08 15.69 15.30
C VAL A 347 -24.67 16.53 16.42
N CYS A 348 -23.84 16.94 17.38
CA CYS A 348 -24.22 17.90 18.42
C CYS A 348 -23.59 19.26 18.07
N SER A 349 -24.41 20.28 17.85
CA SER A 349 -23.94 21.65 17.61
C SER A 349 -23.23 22.24 18.84
N GLN A 350 -22.56 23.37 18.68
CA GLN A 350 -21.92 24.07 19.82
C GLN A 350 -22.94 24.48 20.89
N SER A 351 -24.17 24.81 20.48
CA SER A 351 -25.28 25.13 21.41
C SER A 351 -25.82 23.92 22.18
N GLY A 352 -25.41 22.69 21.82
CA GLY A 352 -25.88 21.44 22.43
C GLY A 352 -27.12 20.82 21.75
N LYS A 353 -27.59 21.39 20.64
CA LYS A 353 -28.70 20.86 19.87
C LYS A 353 -28.25 19.68 19.01
N ILE A 354 -29.02 18.59 19.01
CA ILE A 354 -28.82 17.45 18.10
C ILE A 354 -29.50 17.75 16.79
N GLN A 355 -28.75 17.61 15.70
CA GLN A 355 -29.25 17.91 14.35
C GLN A 355 -28.44 17.19 13.28
N SER A 356 -28.88 17.29 12.03
CA SER A 356 -28.18 16.75 10.88
C SER A 356 -26.75 17.27 10.78
N TYR A 357 -25.83 16.42 10.30
CA TYR A 357 -24.44 16.81 10.02
C TYR A 357 -24.30 17.92 8.96
N LYS A 358 -25.35 18.21 8.19
CA LYS A 358 -25.38 19.25 7.15
C LYS A 358 -25.51 20.68 7.69
N ILE A 359 -25.22 20.88 8.97
CA ILE A 359 -25.21 22.22 9.58
C ILE A 359 -24.05 23.08 9.07
N ASN A 360 -24.29 24.39 9.06
CA ASN A 360 -23.31 25.39 8.65
C ASN A 360 -22.60 26.05 9.87
N GLU A 361 -22.29 25.25 10.86
CA GLU A 361 -21.53 25.62 12.05
C GLU A 361 -20.66 24.45 12.52
N PRO A 362 -19.56 24.72 13.25
CA PRO A 362 -18.78 23.66 13.86
C PRO A 362 -19.62 22.85 14.85
N ALA A 363 -19.32 21.55 14.98
CA ALA A 363 -19.99 20.66 15.93
C ALA A 363 -19.06 20.30 17.10
N LYS A 364 -19.66 19.84 18.22
CA LYS A 364 -18.89 19.42 19.41
C LYS A 364 -18.07 18.18 19.13
N LEU A 365 -16.78 18.25 19.43
CA LEU A 365 -15.88 17.08 19.36
C LEU A 365 -16.25 16.04 20.43
N TYR A 366 -16.55 16.48 21.63
CA TYR A 366 -16.87 15.59 22.74
C TYR A 366 -18.34 15.70 23.10
N TYR A 367 -19.06 14.61 22.86
CA TYR A 367 -20.45 14.48 23.24
C TYR A 367 -20.75 13.07 23.75
N LYS A 368 -21.49 13.00 24.85
CA LYS A 368 -22.07 11.78 25.44
C LYS A 368 -23.45 12.12 25.96
N GLY A 369 -24.46 11.40 25.48
CA GLY A 369 -25.86 11.69 25.89
C GLY A 369 -26.85 10.71 25.30
N LYS A 370 -28.12 11.07 25.36
CA LYS A 370 -29.23 10.35 24.73
C LYS A 370 -29.89 11.23 23.69
N ILE A 371 -30.17 10.66 22.54
CA ILE A 371 -30.88 11.31 21.44
C ILE A 371 -32.16 10.55 21.11
N LEU A 372 -33.12 11.20 20.47
CA LEU A 372 -34.34 10.57 20.01
C LEU A 372 -34.12 9.98 18.61
N LEU A 373 -34.19 8.65 18.50
CA LEU A 373 -34.11 7.94 17.22
C LEU A 373 -35.41 7.10 17.08
N ASN A 374 -36.18 7.35 16.03
CA ASN A 374 -37.43 6.65 15.75
C ASN A 374 -38.38 6.56 16.98
N GLY A 375 -38.51 7.69 17.69
CA GLY A 375 -39.37 7.79 18.87
C GLY A 375 -38.82 7.21 20.17
N LYS A 376 -37.60 6.63 20.14
CA LYS A 376 -36.94 6.04 21.32
C LYS A 376 -35.68 6.84 21.70
N LYS A 377 -35.45 6.99 23.01
CA LYS A 377 -34.21 7.58 23.53
C LYS A 377 -33.07 6.55 23.44
N VAL A 378 -32.02 6.87 22.71
CA VAL A 378 -30.88 6.00 22.44
C VAL A 378 -29.59 6.65 22.90
N GLU A 379 -28.74 5.91 23.59
CA GLU A 379 -27.42 6.40 24.04
C GLU A 379 -26.45 6.53 22.87
N VAL A 380 -25.80 7.67 22.79
CA VAL A 380 -24.82 7.97 21.73
C VAL A 380 -23.59 8.69 22.29
N LYS A 381 -22.50 8.59 21.56
CA LYS A 381 -21.27 9.37 21.78
C LYS A 381 -20.74 9.86 20.44
N SER A 382 -20.04 10.99 20.43
CA SER A 382 -19.29 11.41 19.24
C SER A 382 -18.11 10.46 18.97
N SER A 383 -17.68 10.37 17.73
CA SER A 383 -16.52 9.54 17.34
C SER A 383 -15.26 9.95 18.11
N MET A 384 -15.03 11.25 18.30
CA MET A 384 -13.88 11.75 19.07
C MET A 384 -13.97 11.36 20.55
N GLN A 385 -15.17 11.37 21.14
CA GLN A 385 -15.39 10.88 22.52
C GLN A 385 -15.06 9.39 22.64
N LEU A 386 -15.44 8.58 21.67
CA LEU A 386 -15.11 7.15 21.62
C LEU A 386 -13.61 6.91 21.46
N LEU A 387 -12.94 7.69 20.61
CA LEU A 387 -11.50 7.61 20.44
C LEU A 387 -10.78 7.96 21.74
N LYS A 388 -11.18 9.03 22.42
CA LYS A 388 -10.66 9.43 23.75
C LYS A 388 -10.81 8.29 24.75
N GLU A 389 -12.03 7.77 24.91
CA GLU A 389 -12.32 6.69 25.86
C GLU A 389 -11.50 5.43 25.54
N SER A 390 -11.32 5.11 24.26
CA SER A 390 -10.53 3.97 23.82
C SER A 390 -9.04 4.17 24.13
N ALA A 391 -8.49 5.34 23.84
CA ALA A 391 -7.08 5.66 24.10
C ALA A 391 -6.77 5.77 25.60
N CYS A 392 -7.72 6.22 26.41
CA CYS A 392 -7.58 6.32 27.87
C CYS A 392 -7.77 5.01 28.65
N LYS A 393 -8.03 3.88 27.97
CA LYS A 393 -8.14 2.56 28.65
C LYS A 393 -6.85 2.13 29.34
N HIS A 394 -5.70 2.56 28.85
CA HIS A 394 -4.38 2.27 29.41
C HIS A 394 -3.61 3.58 29.64
N SER A 395 -2.87 3.66 30.72
CA SER A 395 -1.91 4.74 30.98
C SER A 395 -0.72 4.68 30.01
N LEU A 396 0.05 5.76 29.88
CA LEU A 396 1.27 5.75 29.08
C LEU A 396 2.27 4.70 29.56
N LYS A 397 2.35 4.46 30.88
CA LYS A 397 3.19 3.38 31.46
C LYS A 397 2.73 1.98 31.03
N GLU A 398 1.43 1.74 31.00
CA GLU A 398 0.90 0.45 30.54
C GLU A 398 1.12 0.25 29.03
N TYR A 399 0.89 1.29 28.21
CA TYR A 399 1.23 1.23 26.80
C TYR A 399 2.72 0.99 26.56
N SER A 400 3.59 1.68 27.31
CA SER A 400 5.04 1.47 27.28
C SER A 400 5.40 0.00 27.59
N LYS A 401 4.78 -0.58 28.61
CA LYS A 401 4.99 -1.99 28.96
C LYS A 401 4.53 -2.94 27.84
N ILE A 402 3.40 -2.64 27.18
CA ILE A 402 2.86 -3.44 26.08
C ILE A 402 3.80 -3.39 24.88
N CYS A 403 4.17 -2.20 24.41
CA CYS A 403 4.94 -2.04 23.19
C CYS A 403 6.46 -2.09 23.37
N GLY A 404 6.96 -2.01 24.60
CA GLY A 404 8.38 -2.02 24.92
C GLY A 404 9.10 -0.70 24.62
N VAL A 405 8.37 0.34 24.23
CA VAL A 405 8.91 1.69 23.99
C VAL A 405 8.89 2.45 25.31
N SER A 406 9.98 3.13 25.66
CA SER A 406 10.04 3.91 26.89
C SER A 406 9.00 5.06 26.91
N VAL A 407 8.55 5.46 28.09
CA VAL A 407 7.65 6.62 28.21
C VAL A 407 8.31 7.87 27.67
N GLU A 408 9.61 8.04 27.87
CA GLU A 408 10.39 9.15 27.33
C GLU A 408 10.35 9.18 25.80
N ASP A 409 10.55 8.05 25.15
CA ASP A 409 10.46 7.94 23.68
C ASP A 409 9.04 8.21 23.16
N ILE A 410 8.01 7.75 23.90
CA ILE A 410 6.61 8.06 23.56
C ILE A 410 6.38 9.56 23.62
N LEU A 411 6.83 10.24 24.67
CA LEU A 411 6.70 11.68 24.82
C LEU A 411 7.47 12.43 23.73
N TRP A 412 8.70 12.01 23.46
CA TRP A 412 9.50 12.57 22.38
C TRP A 412 8.81 12.47 21.00
N LEU A 413 8.20 11.31 20.69
CA LEU A 413 7.41 11.13 19.47
C LEU A 413 6.21 12.08 19.44
N CYS A 414 5.46 12.20 20.53
CA CYS A 414 4.29 13.06 20.64
C CYS A 414 4.64 14.53 20.43
N GLU A 415 5.67 15.02 21.09
CA GLU A 415 6.13 16.41 21.01
C GLU A 415 6.59 16.74 19.58
N ASN A 416 7.43 15.89 19.00
CA ASN A 416 7.91 16.12 17.63
C ASN A 416 6.79 15.99 16.58
N PHE A 417 5.82 15.11 16.78
CA PHE A 417 4.70 14.94 15.86
C PHE A 417 3.70 16.11 15.92
N THR A 418 3.62 16.83 17.04
CA THR A 418 2.63 17.90 17.22
C THR A 418 3.18 19.31 17.08
N LYS A 419 4.48 19.53 17.26
CA LYS A 419 5.09 20.88 17.26
C LYS A 419 5.01 21.62 15.92
N ASN A 420 4.92 20.89 14.80
CA ASN A 420 4.97 21.44 13.46
C ASN A 420 3.58 21.49 12.78
N GLY A 421 2.50 21.40 13.54
CA GLY A 421 1.14 21.43 13.01
C GLY A 421 0.92 20.33 11.97
N ARG A 422 0.49 20.71 10.75
CA ARG A 422 0.14 19.76 9.68
C ARG A 422 1.31 19.25 8.86
N GLN A 423 2.51 19.81 9.05
CA GLN A 423 3.72 19.40 8.30
C GLN A 423 4.36 18.14 8.88
N VAL A 424 3.51 17.18 9.24
CA VAL A 424 3.89 15.90 9.81
C VAL A 424 3.13 14.75 9.14
N SER A 425 3.70 13.57 9.12
CA SER A 425 3.04 12.40 8.54
C SER A 425 3.61 11.09 9.04
N THR A 426 2.93 10.00 8.70
CA THR A 426 3.38 8.63 8.98
C THR A 426 3.55 7.82 7.70
N ASN A 427 4.56 6.97 7.64
CA ASN A 427 4.72 5.96 6.60
C ASN A 427 4.68 4.58 7.22
N VAL A 428 3.66 3.79 6.88
CA VAL A 428 3.41 2.47 7.46
C VAL A 428 3.54 1.33 6.44
N HIS A 429 3.75 1.65 5.17
CA HIS A 429 3.82 0.64 4.12
C HIS A 429 5.15 -0.12 4.18
N GLY A 430 5.10 -1.36 4.54
CA GLY A 430 6.24 -2.24 4.77
C GLY A 430 6.13 -2.92 6.14
N GLY A 431 5.76 -2.19 7.19
CA GLY A 431 5.54 -2.76 8.51
C GLY A 431 4.18 -3.44 8.69
N MET A 432 3.17 -2.95 7.96
CA MET A 432 1.79 -3.44 8.12
C MET A 432 1.50 -4.65 7.22
N MET A 433 2.22 -5.76 7.46
CA MET A 433 2.12 -7.03 6.73
C MET A 433 1.80 -8.22 7.66
N HIS A 434 1.11 -7.97 8.76
CA HIS A 434 0.73 -8.98 9.75
C HIS A 434 -0.79 -9.03 9.93
N THR A 435 -1.30 -10.00 10.69
CA THR A 435 -2.75 -10.25 10.85
C THR A 435 -3.52 -9.08 11.45
N GLN A 436 -2.91 -8.27 12.31
CA GLN A 436 -3.51 -7.08 12.92
C GLN A 436 -3.29 -5.78 12.10
N ALA A 437 -2.63 -5.89 10.97
CA ALA A 437 -2.15 -4.73 10.20
C ALA A 437 -3.22 -3.72 9.81
N ALA A 438 -4.43 -4.16 9.50
CA ALA A 438 -5.53 -3.25 9.13
C ALA A 438 -5.90 -2.31 10.30
N MET A 439 -6.03 -2.84 11.50
CA MET A 439 -6.37 -2.05 12.69
C MET A 439 -5.17 -1.21 13.16
N SER A 440 -3.94 -1.75 13.06
CA SER A 440 -2.73 -0.98 13.36
C SER A 440 -2.58 0.22 12.41
N THR A 441 -2.79 0.02 11.11
CA THR A 441 -2.76 1.10 10.12
C THR A 441 -3.84 2.14 10.41
N TYR A 442 -5.05 1.69 10.74
CA TYR A 442 -6.15 2.60 11.09
C TYR A 442 -5.79 3.45 12.31
N ALA A 443 -5.28 2.85 13.39
CA ALA A 443 -4.86 3.58 14.59
C ALA A 443 -3.75 4.59 14.28
N ILE A 444 -2.74 4.21 13.50
CA ILE A 444 -1.65 5.13 13.09
C ILE A 444 -2.20 6.26 12.21
N PHE A 445 -3.16 5.99 11.32
CA PHE A 445 -3.77 7.03 10.49
C PHE A 445 -4.68 7.98 11.27
N CYS A 446 -5.20 7.56 12.42
CA CYS A 446 -5.87 8.48 13.35
C CYS A 446 -4.91 9.59 13.84
N LEU A 447 -3.60 9.34 13.96
CA LEU A 447 -2.61 10.37 14.26
C LEU A 447 -2.58 11.45 13.17
N ASN A 448 -2.53 11.04 11.90
CA ASN A 448 -2.58 11.97 10.76
C ASN A 448 -3.91 12.74 10.74
N THR A 449 -5.03 12.08 11.07
CA THR A 449 -6.36 12.72 11.15
C THR A 449 -6.41 13.74 12.27
N LEU A 450 -5.89 13.42 13.46
CA LEU A 450 -5.84 14.37 14.58
C LEU A 450 -5.07 15.64 14.23
N MET A 451 -4.01 15.51 13.43
CA MET A 451 -3.22 16.67 12.97
C MET A 451 -3.78 17.32 11.70
N GLY A 452 -4.78 16.73 11.04
CA GLY A 452 -5.38 17.26 9.80
C GLY A 452 -4.39 17.33 8.64
N THR A 453 -3.52 16.32 8.47
CA THR A 453 -2.35 16.38 7.56
C THR A 453 -2.66 16.09 6.10
N TYR A 454 -3.83 15.51 5.80
CA TYR A 454 -4.14 14.98 4.47
C TYR A 454 -4.27 16.08 3.41
N GLY A 455 -3.50 15.94 2.32
CA GLY A 455 -3.53 16.85 1.17
C GLY A 455 -2.88 18.22 1.41
N TYR A 456 -2.28 18.46 2.57
CA TYR A 456 -1.53 19.68 2.86
C TYR A 456 -0.04 19.49 2.55
N LYS A 457 0.61 20.58 2.09
CA LYS A 457 2.05 20.61 1.86
C LYS A 457 2.81 20.26 3.14
N GLY A 458 3.71 19.29 3.06
CA GLY A 458 4.45 18.77 4.21
C GLY A 458 3.70 17.72 5.04
N GLY A 459 2.44 17.46 4.74
CA GLY A 459 1.62 16.46 5.41
C GLY A 459 1.59 15.12 4.70
N SER A 460 0.40 14.54 4.59
CA SER A 460 0.18 13.24 3.94
C SER A 460 -0.35 13.42 2.53
N ILE A 461 0.28 12.74 1.58
CA ILE A 461 -0.13 12.70 0.18
C ILE A 461 -0.62 11.31 -0.23
N ASN A 462 -1.40 11.24 -1.29
CA ASN A 462 -1.75 9.96 -1.90
C ASN A 462 -0.79 9.67 -3.05
N ALA A 463 0.16 8.78 -2.81
CA ALA A 463 1.11 8.34 -3.80
C ALA A 463 0.76 6.92 -4.26
N SER A 464 0.15 6.79 -5.43
CA SER A 464 -0.03 5.49 -6.08
C SER A 464 1.03 5.31 -7.15
N ALA A 465 1.62 4.13 -7.20
CA ALA A 465 2.47 3.71 -8.29
C ALA A 465 1.76 2.60 -9.05
N GLY A 466 1.20 2.92 -10.18
CA GLY A 466 0.61 1.97 -11.11
C GLY A 466 0.72 2.56 -12.49
N THR A 467 1.47 1.90 -13.36
CA THR A 467 1.46 2.18 -14.79
C THR A 467 0.85 0.98 -15.48
N HIS A 468 -0.15 1.23 -16.31
CA HIS A 468 -0.67 0.27 -17.25
C HIS A 468 -0.19 0.72 -18.63
N GLU A 469 0.51 -0.14 -19.35
CA GLU A 469 1.04 0.19 -20.68
C GLU A 469 -0.04 0.09 -21.76
N PHE A 470 -1.05 -0.77 -21.53
CA PHE A 470 -2.06 -1.12 -22.51
C PHE A 470 -3.47 -0.84 -21.97
N LEU A 471 -3.70 0.41 -21.55
CA LEU A 471 -5.01 0.83 -21.10
C LEU A 471 -5.93 1.13 -22.29
N LYS A 472 -7.21 1.01 -22.01
CA LYS A 472 -8.41 1.27 -22.82
C LYS A 472 -8.19 2.08 -24.11
N GLY A 473 -8.80 1.67 -25.19
CA GLY A 473 -8.70 2.26 -26.50
C GLY A 473 -7.89 1.39 -27.47
N ARG A 474 -7.01 1.97 -28.27
CA ARG A 474 -6.25 1.26 -29.32
C ARG A 474 -5.46 0.03 -28.82
N TYR A 475 -5.00 0.08 -27.57
CA TYR A 475 -4.17 -0.96 -26.97
C TYR A 475 -4.86 -1.70 -25.82
N ASP A 476 -6.20 -1.69 -25.76
CA ASP A 476 -6.95 -2.47 -24.78
C ASP A 476 -6.84 -3.96 -25.10
N LEU A 477 -5.94 -4.63 -24.41
CA LEU A 477 -5.71 -6.07 -24.58
C LEU A 477 -6.76 -6.94 -23.88
N GLU A 478 -7.56 -6.38 -23.00
CA GLU A 478 -8.56 -7.13 -22.23
C GLU A 478 -9.95 -7.12 -22.86
N SER A 479 -10.21 -6.19 -23.80
CA SER A 479 -11.47 -6.06 -24.54
C SER A 479 -11.32 -6.61 -25.95
N PHE A 480 -11.86 -7.79 -26.22
CA PHE A 480 -11.93 -8.39 -27.55
C PHE A 480 -13.16 -9.31 -27.65
N GLU A 481 -13.60 -9.56 -28.88
CA GLU A 481 -14.70 -10.48 -29.15
C GLU A 481 -14.36 -11.89 -28.66
N GLY A 482 -15.29 -12.52 -27.93
CA GLY A 482 -15.07 -13.83 -27.31
C GLY A 482 -14.26 -13.81 -26.01
N ALA A 483 -13.98 -12.63 -25.44
CA ALA A 483 -13.32 -12.53 -24.15
C ALA A 483 -14.12 -13.24 -23.06
N TYR A 484 -13.51 -14.23 -22.41
CA TYR A 484 -14.15 -15.03 -21.37
C TYR A 484 -14.41 -14.19 -20.10
N LYS A 485 -15.50 -14.50 -19.42
CA LYS A 485 -15.85 -13.90 -18.12
C LYS A 485 -15.66 -14.96 -17.03
N PRO A 486 -14.54 -14.98 -16.32
CA PRO A 486 -14.31 -15.97 -15.28
C PRO A 486 -15.39 -15.91 -14.19
N ASN A 487 -15.85 -17.07 -13.76
CA ASN A 487 -16.78 -17.24 -12.65
C ASN A 487 -16.20 -18.20 -11.62
N GLY A 488 -16.75 -18.18 -10.40
CA GLY A 488 -16.33 -19.05 -9.33
C GLY A 488 -16.03 -18.32 -8.03
N LEU A 489 -15.52 -19.05 -7.06
CA LEU A 489 -15.16 -18.53 -5.75
C LEU A 489 -13.89 -17.67 -5.83
N ASN A 490 -14.05 -16.38 -5.71
CA ASN A 490 -12.91 -15.47 -5.69
C ASN A 490 -12.20 -15.53 -4.33
N LEU A 491 -11.01 -16.10 -4.30
CA LEU A 491 -10.15 -16.22 -3.11
C LEU A 491 -9.28 -14.98 -2.85
N SER A 492 -9.36 -13.97 -3.72
CA SER A 492 -8.64 -12.73 -3.50
C SER A 492 -9.17 -11.99 -2.26
N ARG A 493 -8.40 -11.01 -1.77
CA ARG A 493 -8.83 -10.18 -0.65
C ARG A 493 -10.22 -9.60 -0.88
N SER A 494 -11.07 -9.63 0.14
CA SER A 494 -12.38 -9.00 0.11
C SER A 494 -12.26 -7.51 -0.17
N GLY A 495 -13.18 -6.95 -0.95
CA GLY A 495 -13.36 -5.51 -1.06
C GLY A 495 -13.92 -4.89 0.22
N LYS A 496 -14.48 -5.69 1.11
CA LYS A 496 -14.93 -5.32 2.45
C LYS A 496 -13.77 -5.39 3.42
N TYR A 497 -13.67 -4.46 4.36
CA TYR A 497 -12.64 -4.47 5.39
C TYR A 497 -13.03 -5.30 6.63
N TYR A 498 -14.28 -5.68 6.75
CA TYR A 498 -14.74 -6.73 7.66
C TYR A 498 -15.97 -7.45 7.08
N GLU A 499 -16.20 -8.65 7.53
CA GLU A 499 -17.33 -9.49 7.14
C GLU A 499 -18.09 -9.91 8.38
N THR A 500 -19.38 -10.24 8.21
CA THR A 500 -20.14 -10.86 9.29
C THR A 500 -19.54 -12.22 9.64
N SER A 501 -19.73 -12.68 10.87
CA SER A 501 -19.20 -13.98 11.30
C SER A 501 -19.73 -15.13 10.44
N SER A 502 -20.96 -15.03 9.95
CA SER A 502 -21.58 -16.02 9.05
C SER A 502 -20.94 -16.00 7.65
N GLU A 503 -20.72 -14.82 7.06
CA GLU A 503 -20.02 -14.68 5.78
C GLU A 503 -18.58 -15.23 5.86
N PHE A 504 -17.87 -14.89 6.93
CA PHE A 504 -16.51 -15.38 7.14
C PHE A 504 -16.45 -16.90 7.26
N LYS A 505 -17.31 -17.49 8.11
CA LYS A 505 -17.38 -18.95 8.28
C LYS A 505 -17.70 -19.67 6.99
N ARG A 506 -18.65 -19.17 6.20
CA ARG A 506 -19.01 -19.75 4.90
C ARG A 506 -17.85 -19.70 3.92
N LYS A 507 -17.13 -18.57 3.82
CA LYS A 507 -15.98 -18.44 2.94
C LYS A 507 -14.83 -19.36 3.36
N VAL A 508 -14.53 -19.43 4.65
CA VAL A 508 -13.46 -20.32 5.15
C VAL A 508 -13.82 -21.78 4.85
N ALA A 509 -15.06 -22.20 5.10
CA ALA A 509 -15.50 -23.56 4.76
C ALA A 509 -15.40 -23.86 3.27
N ALA A 510 -15.84 -22.93 2.41
CA ALA A 510 -15.75 -23.07 0.97
C ALA A 510 -14.30 -23.14 0.48
N VAL A 511 -13.39 -22.32 1.02
CA VAL A 511 -11.96 -22.38 0.68
C VAL A 511 -11.34 -23.72 1.08
N VAL A 512 -11.63 -24.22 2.28
CA VAL A 512 -11.12 -25.53 2.75
C VAL A 512 -11.63 -26.65 1.85
N SER A 513 -12.93 -26.71 1.58
CA SER A 513 -13.52 -27.70 0.68
C SER A 513 -12.94 -27.64 -0.73
N TYR A 514 -12.76 -26.44 -1.26
CA TYR A 514 -12.15 -26.23 -2.58
C TYR A 514 -10.72 -26.75 -2.62
N LEU A 515 -9.90 -26.41 -1.64
CA LEU A 515 -8.52 -26.88 -1.54
C LEU A 515 -8.45 -28.40 -1.38
N ASP A 516 -9.36 -29.00 -0.60
CA ASP A 516 -9.48 -30.45 -0.45
C ASP A 516 -9.86 -31.13 -1.79
N ALA A 517 -10.83 -30.57 -2.51
CA ALA A 517 -11.25 -31.10 -3.81
C ALA A 517 -10.12 -31.06 -4.83
N VAL A 518 -9.34 -29.96 -4.86
CA VAL A 518 -8.17 -29.82 -5.74
C VAL A 518 -7.03 -30.75 -5.33
N SER A 519 -6.75 -30.89 -4.02
CA SER A 519 -5.66 -31.76 -3.54
C SER A 519 -5.94 -33.24 -3.72
N LYS A 520 -7.18 -33.69 -3.55
CA LYS A 520 -7.59 -35.08 -3.73
C LYS A 520 -7.49 -35.55 -5.20
N ARG A 521 -7.68 -34.66 -6.18
CA ARG A 521 -7.46 -34.95 -7.59
C ARG A 521 -6.00 -35.04 -8.00
N ASN A 522 -5.12 -34.36 -7.28
CA ASN A 522 -3.67 -34.40 -7.53
C ASN A 522 -2.96 -35.53 -6.76
N ALA A 523 -3.68 -36.34 -5.99
CA ALA A 523 -3.17 -37.47 -5.22
C ALA A 523 -3.48 -38.83 -5.88
N HIS A 524 -4.07 -38.84 -7.07
CA HIS A 524 -4.32 -40.06 -7.86
C HIS A 524 -3.48 -40.10 -9.12
#